data_1af1772b4afab8f228fa1053b4686764
#
_entry.id   1af1772b4afab8f228fa1053b4686764
#
_cell.length_a   1.000
_cell.length_b   1.000
_cell.length_c   1.000
_cell.angle_alpha   90.00
_cell.angle_beta   90.00
_cell.angle_gamma   90.00
#
_symmetry.space_group_name_H-M   'P 1'
#
loop_
_entity.id
_entity.type
_entity.pdbx_description
1 polymer ?
#
loop_
_entity_poly.entity_id
_entity_poly.type
_entity_poly.pdbx_seq_one_letter_code
_entity_poly.pdbx_strand_id
1 'polypeptide(L)'
;LCMAPLPRAYQWADGSAYINHVELVRAARESEVPQSFYEDPLMYQGGSDDFIGPRDDVVCPSEDYGIDFEAELAVITGDVPMQSTPEQALDGIRLVMLANDVSLRNLIPNELIKGFGFFQGKPATAFSPVAVTLDELGDAWDKGRLHLTVQSTWNGRKVGMCDAGPDMTFHFGQLIAQIGRAHV
;
A
#
# COMPACT_ATOMS: atom_id res chain seq x y z
N LEU A 1 -4.97 11.67 -21.74
CA LEU A 1 -4.08 10.73 -21.06
C LEU A 1 -4.10 11.05 -19.57
N CYS A 2 -4.52 10.11 -18.73
CA CYS A 2 -4.46 10.25 -17.29
C CYS A 2 -3.13 9.67 -16.80
N MET A 3 -2.44 10.41 -15.96
CA MET A 3 -1.27 9.94 -15.20
C MET A 3 -1.72 9.55 -13.78
N ALA A 4 -0.80 9.03 -12.98
CA ALA A 4 -1.01 8.95 -11.54
C ALA A 4 -1.32 10.35 -10.96
N PRO A 5 -2.21 10.50 -9.97
CA PRO A 5 -2.57 11.81 -9.39
C PRO A 5 -1.35 12.57 -8.84
N LEU A 6 -0.39 11.84 -8.28
CA LEU A 6 0.91 12.37 -7.87
C LEU A 6 2.00 11.55 -8.58
N PRO A 7 2.42 11.94 -9.82
CA PRO A 7 3.26 11.09 -10.67
C PRO A 7 4.66 10.81 -10.09
N ARG A 8 5.11 11.65 -9.19
CA ARG A 8 6.32 11.45 -8.38
C ARG A 8 6.08 12.01 -6.99
N ALA A 9 6.61 11.34 -5.99
CA ALA A 9 6.55 11.77 -4.60
C ALA A 9 7.96 11.81 -4.01
N TYR A 10 8.17 12.60 -2.97
CA TYR A 10 9.41 12.55 -2.21
C TYR A 10 9.59 11.22 -1.50
N GLN A 11 8.47 10.64 -1.07
CA GLN A 11 8.45 9.37 -0.38
C GLN A 11 7.21 8.57 -0.80
N TRP A 12 7.42 7.29 -1.02
CA TRP A 12 6.39 6.27 -1.12
C TRP A 12 6.66 5.23 -0.06
N ALA A 13 5.74 5.03 0.85
CA ALA A 13 5.84 4.01 1.89
C ALA A 13 4.59 3.13 1.84
N ASP A 14 4.80 1.84 1.88
CA ASP A 14 3.76 0.83 1.94
C ASP A 14 3.75 0.16 3.31
N GLY A 15 2.56 -0.11 3.82
CA GLY A 15 2.37 -0.71 5.13
C GLY A 15 1.38 -1.86 5.09
N SER A 16 1.76 -3.02 5.63
CA SER A 16 0.86 -4.16 5.80
C SER A 16 -0.20 -3.86 6.85
N ALA A 17 -1.27 -3.19 6.43
CA ALA A 17 -2.34 -2.73 7.31
C ALA A 17 -3.29 -3.84 7.76
N TYR A 18 -3.29 -4.99 7.07
CA TYR A 18 -4.20 -6.10 7.30
C TYR A 18 -3.44 -7.32 7.80
N ILE A 19 -3.55 -7.62 9.08
CA ILE A 19 -2.85 -8.77 9.68
C ILE A 19 -3.28 -10.10 9.04
N ASN A 20 -4.53 -10.21 8.60
CA ASN A 20 -5.01 -11.38 7.87
C ASN A 20 -4.17 -11.70 6.63
N HIS A 21 -3.71 -10.68 5.89
CA HIS A 21 -2.79 -10.88 4.77
C HIS A 21 -1.46 -11.49 5.23
N VAL A 22 -0.91 -10.98 6.33
CA VAL A 22 0.33 -11.49 6.91
C VAL A 22 0.16 -12.94 7.38
N GLU A 23 -0.96 -13.25 8.04
CA GLU A 23 -1.31 -14.60 8.49
C GLU A 23 -1.39 -15.59 7.32
N LEU A 24 -2.07 -15.21 6.23
CA LEU A 24 -2.19 -16.04 5.03
C LEU A 24 -0.83 -16.30 4.36
N VAL A 25 -0.01 -15.26 4.20
CA VAL A 25 1.34 -15.39 3.62
C VAL A 25 2.25 -16.26 4.50
N ARG A 26 2.18 -16.09 5.82
CA ARG A 26 2.95 -16.90 6.77
C ARG A 26 2.48 -18.34 6.79
N ALA A 27 1.18 -18.58 6.80
CA ALA A 27 0.61 -19.92 6.72
C ALA A 27 1.04 -20.66 5.43
N ALA A 28 1.04 -19.97 4.29
CA ALA A 28 1.52 -20.53 3.01
C ALA A 28 3.02 -20.91 3.03
N ARG A 29 3.78 -20.34 3.98
CA ARG A 29 5.22 -20.61 4.19
C ARG A 29 5.48 -21.51 5.40
N GLU A 30 4.43 -22.09 5.99
CA GLU A 30 4.50 -22.92 7.21
C GLU A 30 5.24 -22.22 8.36
N SER A 31 5.03 -20.91 8.50
CA SER A 31 5.71 -20.05 9.48
C SER A 31 4.70 -19.38 10.40
N GLU A 32 5.04 -19.22 11.67
CA GLU A 32 4.24 -18.45 12.63
C GLU A 32 4.36 -16.95 12.41
N VAL A 33 3.32 -16.21 12.77
CA VAL A 33 3.35 -14.75 12.80
C VAL A 33 3.96 -14.29 14.12
N PRO A 34 5.09 -13.56 14.12
CA PRO A 34 5.65 -13.02 15.35
C PRO A 34 4.65 -12.06 16.04
N GLN A 35 4.61 -12.08 17.38
CA GLN A 35 3.72 -11.23 18.15
C GLN A 35 3.90 -9.73 17.81
N SER A 36 5.12 -9.31 17.54
CA SER A 36 5.43 -7.92 17.17
C SER A 36 4.67 -7.42 15.94
N PHE A 37 4.23 -8.31 15.02
CA PHE A 37 3.51 -7.92 13.82
C PHE A 37 2.05 -7.49 14.09
N TYR A 38 1.52 -7.86 15.26
CA TYR A 38 0.21 -7.39 15.73
C TYR A 38 0.29 -6.02 16.41
N GLU A 39 1.50 -5.55 16.72
CA GLU A 39 1.75 -4.30 17.45
C GLU A 39 2.40 -3.23 16.55
N ASP A 40 3.35 -3.64 15.71
CA ASP A 40 4.07 -2.78 14.78
C ASP A 40 3.78 -3.22 13.32
N PRO A 41 3.27 -2.34 12.45
CA PRO A 41 3.04 -2.69 11.06
C PRO A 41 4.35 -2.95 10.33
N LEU A 42 4.34 -3.98 9.47
CA LEU A 42 5.42 -4.15 8.49
C LEU A 42 5.32 -3.02 7.48
N MET A 43 6.41 -2.32 7.26
CA MET A 43 6.47 -1.23 6.29
C MET A 43 7.74 -1.32 5.46
N TYR A 44 7.65 -0.91 4.20
CA TYR A 44 8.82 -0.71 3.36
C TYR A 44 8.76 0.64 2.64
N GLN A 45 9.91 1.12 2.24
CA GLN A 45 10.04 2.30 1.40
C GLN A 45 10.11 1.86 -0.06
N GLY A 46 9.08 2.21 -0.84
CA GLY A 46 8.98 1.93 -2.26
C GLY A 46 9.71 2.97 -3.12
N GLY A 47 9.85 2.65 -4.40
CA GLY A 47 10.33 3.60 -5.40
C GLY A 47 9.30 4.71 -5.61
N SER A 48 9.72 5.96 -5.43
CA SER A 48 8.85 7.14 -5.57
C SER A 48 9.20 8.02 -6.77
N ASP A 49 10.14 7.59 -7.59
CA ASP A 49 10.70 8.33 -8.71
C ASP A 49 9.89 8.16 -10.01
N ASP A 50 9.14 7.07 -10.13
CA ASP A 50 8.39 6.73 -11.33
C ASP A 50 7.10 5.97 -10.99
N PHE A 51 5.96 6.66 -11.01
CA PHE A 51 4.65 6.05 -10.88
C PHE A 51 3.98 5.97 -12.24
N ILE A 52 3.37 4.83 -12.54
CA ILE A 52 2.63 4.64 -13.78
C ILE A 52 1.14 4.98 -13.60
N GLY A 53 0.55 5.44 -14.68
CA GLY A 53 -0.86 5.81 -14.71
C GLY A 53 -1.80 4.58 -14.82
N PRO A 54 -3.12 4.82 -14.78
CA PRO A 54 -4.11 3.74 -14.69
C PRO A 54 -4.23 2.88 -15.95
N ARG A 55 -3.60 3.26 -17.04
CA ARG A 55 -3.62 2.58 -18.33
C ARG A 55 -2.26 2.36 -18.95
N ASP A 56 -1.23 2.67 -18.19
CA ASP A 56 0.14 2.42 -18.64
C ASP A 56 0.43 0.93 -18.50
N ASP A 57 1.21 0.41 -19.42
CA ASP A 57 1.64 -0.99 -19.39
C ASP A 57 2.67 -1.20 -18.27
N VAL A 58 2.54 -2.29 -17.56
CA VAL A 58 3.59 -2.78 -16.66
C VAL A 58 4.66 -3.45 -17.52
N VAL A 59 5.75 -2.73 -17.78
CA VAL A 59 6.86 -3.25 -18.60
C VAL A 59 7.74 -4.15 -17.73
N CYS A 60 7.80 -5.43 -18.08
CA CYS A 60 8.62 -6.41 -17.41
C CYS A 60 9.42 -7.23 -18.42
N PRO A 61 10.74 -7.43 -18.22
CA PRO A 61 11.60 -8.15 -19.19
C PRO A 61 11.28 -9.63 -19.33
N SER A 62 10.69 -10.27 -18.31
CA SER A 62 10.38 -11.69 -18.30
C SER A 62 9.19 -12.01 -17.40
N GLU A 63 8.29 -12.88 -17.88
CA GLU A 63 7.22 -13.46 -17.06
C GLU A 63 7.75 -14.38 -15.96
N ASP A 64 8.99 -14.89 -16.10
CA ASP A 64 9.65 -15.70 -15.07
C ASP A 64 9.85 -14.95 -13.75
N TYR A 65 9.77 -13.62 -13.76
CA TYR A 65 9.84 -12.81 -12.54
C TYR A 65 8.58 -12.94 -11.67
N GLY A 66 7.52 -13.57 -12.21
CA GLY A 66 6.28 -13.84 -11.47
C GLY A 66 5.50 -12.56 -11.23
N ILE A 67 5.06 -11.91 -12.31
CA ILE A 67 4.31 -10.64 -12.26
C ILE A 67 2.96 -10.89 -11.59
N ASP A 68 2.67 -10.11 -10.55
CA ASP A 68 1.42 -10.16 -9.81
C ASP A 68 0.91 -8.75 -9.53
N PHE A 69 -0.36 -8.61 -9.19
CA PHE A 69 -0.98 -7.35 -8.81
C PHE A 69 -1.40 -7.35 -7.34
N GLU A 70 -1.36 -6.19 -6.72
CA GLU A 70 -1.86 -5.97 -5.37
C GLU A 70 -2.84 -4.79 -5.39
N ALA A 71 -4.12 -5.07 -5.14
CA ALA A 71 -5.15 -4.05 -5.10
C ALA A 71 -5.19 -3.38 -3.73
N GLU A 72 -4.90 -2.09 -3.69
CA GLU A 72 -4.63 -1.36 -2.47
C GLU A 72 -5.36 -0.02 -2.41
N LEU A 73 -5.42 0.52 -1.20
CA LEU A 73 -5.75 1.90 -0.92
C LEU A 73 -4.48 2.68 -0.63
N ALA A 74 -4.37 3.86 -1.22
CA ALA A 74 -3.29 4.79 -0.92
C ALA A 74 -3.84 6.14 -0.48
N VAL A 75 -3.09 6.84 0.37
CA VAL A 75 -3.38 8.21 0.77
C VAL A 75 -2.26 9.14 0.34
N ILE A 76 -2.63 10.35 -0.06
CA ILE A 76 -1.68 11.45 -0.25
C ILE A 76 -1.77 12.35 0.96
N THR A 77 -0.64 12.63 1.59
CA THR A 77 -0.54 13.54 2.74
C THR A 77 0.03 14.89 2.31
N GLY A 78 -0.34 15.93 3.04
CA GLY A 78 0.49 17.13 3.15
C GLY A 78 1.64 16.91 4.12
N ASP A 79 2.24 18.00 4.59
CA ASP A 79 3.28 17.92 5.61
C ASP A 79 2.74 17.36 6.91
N VAL A 80 3.41 16.33 7.42
CA VAL A 80 3.14 15.72 8.71
C VAL A 80 4.36 15.91 9.59
N PRO A 81 4.24 16.59 10.74
CA PRO A 81 5.38 16.80 11.63
C PRO A 81 5.98 15.48 12.11
N MET A 82 7.30 15.48 12.29
CA MET A 82 7.98 14.37 12.93
C MET A 82 7.41 14.10 14.32
N GLN A 83 7.39 12.83 14.72
CA GLN A 83 6.86 12.37 16.02
C GLN A 83 5.36 12.69 16.24
N SER A 84 4.60 12.90 15.15
CA SER A 84 3.13 13.01 15.24
C SER A 84 2.53 11.74 15.83
N THR A 85 1.53 11.92 16.69
CA THR A 85 0.70 10.79 17.11
C THR A 85 -0.16 10.29 15.94
N PRO A 86 -0.70 9.05 16.00
CA PRO A 86 -1.62 8.57 14.98
C PRO A 86 -2.78 9.51 14.69
N GLU A 87 -3.35 10.15 15.71
CA GLU A 87 -4.45 11.11 15.58
C GLU A 87 -4.00 12.37 14.85
N GLN A 88 -2.84 12.93 15.20
CA GLN A 88 -2.26 14.08 14.53
C GLN A 88 -1.89 13.76 13.06
N ALA A 89 -1.43 12.55 12.80
CA ALA A 89 -1.07 12.10 11.47
C ALA A 89 -2.28 12.00 10.52
N LEU A 90 -3.48 11.69 11.06
CA LEU A 90 -4.72 11.71 10.27
C LEU A 90 -5.02 13.09 9.70
N ASP A 91 -4.73 14.15 10.43
CA ASP A 91 -4.94 15.52 9.96
C ASP A 91 -4.06 15.87 8.74
N GLY A 92 -3.01 15.11 8.50
CA GLY A 92 -2.14 15.24 7.34
C GLY A 92 -2.73 14.70 6.04
N ILE A 93 -3.70 13.80 6.10
CA ILE A 93 -4.29 13.16 4.91
C ILE A 93 -5.08 14.19 4.11
N ARG A 94 -4.84 14.22 2.80
CA ARG A 94 -5.49 15.13 1.86
C ARG A 94 -6.39 14.40 0.88
N LEU A 95 -5.91 13.30 0.34
CA LEU A 95 -6.60 12.55 -0.72
C LEU A 95 -6.47 11.04 -0.48
N VAL A 96 -7.46 10.31 -0.99
CA VAL A 96 -7.47 8.83 -1.04
C VAL A 96 -7.60 8.39 -2.49
N MET A 97 -6.91 7.32 -2.85
CA MET A 97 -6.93 6.75 -4.19
C MET A 97 -6.70 5.23 -4.15
N LEU A 98 -6.91 4.57 -5.29
CA LEU A 98 -6.54 3.17 -5.47
C LEU A 98 -5.10 3.07 -5.99
N ALA A 99 -4.43 2.02 -5.57
CA ALA A 99 -3.11 1.64 -6.06
C ALA A 99 -3.09 0.18 -6.49
N ASN A 100 -2.17 -0.12 -7.40
CA ASN A 100 -1.76 -1.47 -7.74
C ASN A 100 -0.24 -1.56 -7.49
N ASP A 101 0.12 -2.14 -6.36
CA ASP A 101 1.52 -2.35 -6.01
C ASP A 101 2.04 -3.60 -6.72
N VAL A 102 2.46 -3.40 -7.96
CA VAL A 102 2.94 -4.47 -8.83
C VAL A 102 4.11 -5.19 -8.17
N SER A 103 4.03 -6.51 -8.14
CA SER A 103 4.99 -7.35 -7.45
C SER A 103 5.58 -8.39 -8.37
N LEU A 104 6.90 -8.59 -8.28
CA LEU A 104 7.64 -9.62 -9.00
C LEU A 104 7.96 -10.75 -8.01
N ARG A 105 7.00 -11.66 -7.82
CA ARG A 105 6.98 -12.65 -6.73
C ARG A 105 8.21 -13.54 -6.68
N ASN A 106 8.81 -13.85 -7.82
CA ASN A 106 9.97 -14.73 -7.87
C ASN A 106 11.30 -14.02 -7.53
N LEU A 107 11.32 -12.67 -7.54
CA LEU A 107 12.51 -11.89 -7.13
C LEU A 107 12.50 -11.58 -5.63
N ILE A 108 11.32 -11.37 -5.06
CA ILE A 108 11.12 -10.93 -3.67
C ILE A 108 11.84 -11.80 -2.62
N PRO A 109 11.78 -13.15 -2.65
CA PRO A 109 12.43 -13.95 -1.61
C PRO A 109 13.94 -13.72 -1.50
N ASN A 110 14.61 -13.58 -2.64
CA ASN A 110 16.05 -13.33 -2.69
C ASN A 110 16.43 -11.92 -2.21
N GLU A 111 15.53 -10.96 -2.31
CA GLU A 111 15.74 -9.61 -1.78
C GLU A 111 15.53 -9.58 -0.27
N LEU A 112 14.44 -10.18 0.21
CA LEU A 112 14.10 -10.20 1.64
C LEU A 112 15.15 -10.91 2.49
N ILE A 113 15.76 -12.00 1.99
CA ILE A 113 16.78 -12.73 2.74
C ILE A 113 18.04 -11.89 3.01
N LYS A 114 18.26 -10.84 2.22
CA LYS A 114 19.37 -9.90 2.42
C LYS A 114 19.13 -8.87 3.53
N GLY A 115 17.88 -8.74 4.00
CA GLY A 115 17.51 -7.88 5.12
C GLY A 115 17.38 -6.40 4.81
N PHE A 116 17.52 -5.96 3.55
CA PHE A 116 17.43 -4.54 3.15
C PHE A 116 16.07 -4.14 2.57
N GLY A 117 15.17 -5.08 2.36
CA GLY A 117 13.85 -4.83 1.76
C GLY A 117 13.85 -5.03 0.25
N PHE A 118 12.83 -4.46 -0.41
CA PHE A 118 12.63 -4.61 -1.84
C PHE A 118 13.51 -3.64 -2.64
N PHE A 119 13.95 -4.08 -3.81
CA PHE A 119 14.70 -3.26 -4.76
C PHE A 119 14.18 -3.44 -6.20
N GLN A 120 14.21 -4.67 -6.71
CA GLN A 120 13.71 -5.00 -8.05
C GLN A 120 12.32 -5.67 -8.00
N GLY A 121 11.99 -6.28 -6.88
CA GLY A 121 10.74 -7.04 -6.70
C GLY A 121 9.48 -6.18 -6.66
N LYS A 122 9.62 -4.88 -6.50
CA LYS A 122 8.55 -3.89 -6.51
C LYS A 122 8.87 -2.81 -7.56
N PRO A 123 8.52 -3.03 -8.85
CA PRO A 123 8.67 -2.03 -9.89
C PRO A 123 7.69 -0.86 -9.69
N ALA A 124 7.57 0.03 -10.66
CA ALA A 124 6.71 1.19 -10.58
C ALA A 124 5.26 0.82 -10.22
N THR A 125 4.73 1.47 -9.18
CA THR A 125 3.35 1.32 -8.73
C THR A 125 2.39 2.03 -9.70
N ALA A 126 1.25 1.40 -10.00
CA ALA A 126 0.19 2.01 -10.80
C ALA A 126 -0.89 2.61 -9.89
N PHE A 127 -1.40 3.77 -10.27
CA PHE A 127 -2.43 4.46 -9.50
C PHE A 127 -3.68 4.73 -10.31
N SER A 128 -4.83 4.83 -9.62
CA SER A 128 -6.10 5.24 -10.20
C SER A 128 -5.98 6.61 -10.88
N PRO A 129 -6.85 6.92 -11.88
CA PRO A 129 -6.78 8.19 -12.60
C PRO A 129 -7.22 9.39 -11.76
N VAL A 130 -7.84 9.13 -10.63
CA VAL A 130 -8.38 10.14 -9.72
C VAL A 130 -8.00 9.83 -8.28
N ALA A 131 -7.87 10.88 -7.48
CA ALA A 131 -7.85 10.82 -6.03
C ALA A 131 -9.00 11.68 -5.52
N VAL A 132 -9.61 11.29 -4.40
CA VAL A 132 -10.76 11.97 -3.82
C VAL A 132 -10.41 12.57 -2.48
N THR A 133 -11.05 13.68 -2.14
CA THR A 133 -10.98 14.29 -0.81
C THR A 133 -11.81 13.49 0.21
N LEU A 134 -11.52 13.64 1.49
CA LEU A 134 -12.18 12.86 2.53
C LEU A 134 -13.70 13.17 2.65
N ASP A 135 -14.10 14.40 2.34
CA ASP A 135 -15.51 14.81 2.35
C ASP A 135 -16.33 14.13 1.25
N GLU A 136 -15.72 13.79 0.11
CA GLU A 136 -16.38 12.98 -0.94
C GLU A 136 -16.67 11.54 -0.48
N LEU A 137 -15.94 11.04 0.50
CA LEU A 137 -16.12 9.70 1.06
C LEU A 137 -17.23 9.66 2.13
N GLY A 138 -17.58 10.81 2.70
CA GLY A 138 -18.63 10.94 3.70
C GLY A 138 -18.48 9.94 4.85
N ASP A 139 -19.57 9.29 5.21
CA ASP A 139 -19.63 8.32 6.33
C ASP A 139 -18.81 7.05 6.08
N ALA A 140 -18.34 6.83 4.83
CA ALA A 140 -17.46 5.69 4.54
C ALA A 140 -16.03 5.90 5.07
N TRP A 141 -15.62 7.13 5.34
CA TRP A 141 -14.35 7.43 5.98
C TRP A 141 -14.53 7.60 7.49
N ASP A 142 -14.00 6.68 8.26
CA ASP A 142 -14.04 6.76 9.73
C ASP A 142 -12.66 6.52 10.33
N LYS A 143 -12.14 7.53 11.04
CA LYS A 143 -10.92 7.45 11.85
C LYS A 143 -9.73 6.78 11.16
N GLY A 144 -9.51 7.14 9.91
CA GLY A 144 -8.39 6.61 9.13
C GLY A 144 -8.63 5.25 8.50
N ARG A 145 -9.88 4.81 8.40
CA ARG A 145 -10.33 3.62 7.69
C ARG A 145 -11.36 3.99 6.63
N LEU A 146 -11.33 3.27 5.51
CA LEU A 146 -12.31 3.41 4.43
C LEU A 146 -13.23 2.19 4.41
N HIS A 147 -14.48 2.36 4.77
CA HIS A 147 -15.51 1.32 4.82
C HIS A 147 -16.20 1.16 3.47
N LEU A 148 -15.42 0.82 2.46
CA LEU A 148 -15.89 0.52 1.10
C LEU A 148 -15.27 -0.80 0.61
N THR A 149 -15.92 -1.39 -0.38
CA THR A 149 -15.44 -2.64 -1.01
C THR A 149 -14.43 -2.34 -2.11
N VAL A 150 -13.25 -2.92 -2.02
CA VAL A 150 -12.27 -2.98 -3.11
C VAL A 150 -12.56 -4.20 -3.96
N GLN A 151 -12.74 -3.99 -5.26
CA GLN A 151 -13.02 -5.05 -6.23
C GLN A 151 -11.91 -5.13 -7.27
N SER A 152 -11.37 -6.33 -7.47
CA SER A 152 -10.38 -6.62 -8.51
C SER A 152 -11.01 -7.43 -9.64
N THR A 153 -10.69 -7.02 -10.86
CA THR A 153 -11.14 -7.70 -12.08
C THR A 153 -9.94 -7.97 -12.97
N TRP A 154 -9.75 -9.22 -13.36
CA TRP A 154 -8.69 -9.64 -14.26
C TRP A 154 -9.27 -10.21 -15.54
N ASN A 155 -8.93 -9.60 -16.68
CA ASN A 155 -9.45 -9.99 -18.01
C ASN A 155 -10.98 -10.15 -18.04
N GLY A 156 -11.70 -9.18 -17.44
CA GLY A 156 -13.16 -9.18 -17.37
C GLY A 156 -13.77 -10.12 -16.33
N ARG A 157 -12.97 -10.91 -15.63
CA ARG A 157 -13.42 -11.81 -14.57
C ARG A 157 -13.12 -11.19 -13.19
N LYS A 158 -14.13 -11.12 -12.33
CA LYS A 158 -13.95 -10.75 -10.92
C LYS A 158 -13.08 -11.80 -10.23
N VAL A 159 -11.96 -11.37 -9.64
CA VAL A 159 -10.99 -12.24 -8.96
C VAL A 159 -10.83 -11.91 -7.48
N GLY A 160 -11.24 -10.72 -7.05
CA GLY A 160 -11.20 -10.32 -5.65
C GLY A 160 -12.31 -9.33 -5.32
N MET A 161 -12.79 -9.39 -4.10
CA MET A 161 -13.71 -8.44 -3.50
C MET A 161 -13.55 -8.50 -1.97
N CYS A 162 -13.15 -7.41 -1.36
CA CYS A 162 -12.96 -7.33 0.10
C CYS A 162 -13.39 -5.97 0.62
N ASP A 163 -13.88 -5.93 1.83
CA ASP A 163 -14.20 -4.69 2.54
C ASP A 163 -12.94 -4.13 3.19
N ALA A 164 -12.58 -2.91 2.82
CA ALA A 164 -11.30 -2.33 3.22
C ALA A 164 -11.27 -1.82 4.68
N GLY A 165 -12.43 -1.52 5.27
CA GLY A 165 -12.51 -0.93 6.61
C GLY A 165 -12.44 -1.93 7.76
N PRO A 166 -13.33 -2.96 7.80
CA PRO A 166 -13.55 -3.79 9.00
C PRO A 166 -12.30 -4.50 9.51
N ASP A 167 -11.52 -5.07 8.60
CA ASP A 167 -10.35 -5.91 8.93
C ASP A 167 -9.03 -5.14 8.91
N MET A 168 -9.07 -3.81 8.74
CA MET A 168 -7.87 -2.98 8.77
C MET A 168 -7.33 -2.90 10.20
N THR A 169 -6.27 -3.64 10.49
CA THR A 169 -5.63 -3.71 11.82
C THR A 169 -4.99 -2.38 12.17
N PHE A 170 -4.18 -1.84 11.25
CA PHE A 170 -3.52 -0.56 11.43
C PHE A 170 -4.15 0.49 10.51
N HIS A 171 -4.83 1.49 11.07
CA HIS A 171 -5.41 2.57 10.28
C HIS A 171 -4.34 3.53 9.74
N PHE A 172 -4.67 4.32 8.74
CA PHE A 172 -3.70 5.20 8.06
C PHE A 172 -2.92 6.13 8.99
N GLY A 173 -3.55 6.62 10.07
CA GLY A 173 -2.83 7.47 11.04
C GLY A 173 -1.70 6.74 11.74
N GLN A 174 -1.87 5.44 12.06
CA GLN A 174 -0.81 4.62 12.65
C GLN A 174 0.33 4.39 11.67
N LEU A 175 0.01 4.10 10.39
CA LEU A 175 1.02 3.90 9.34
C LEU A 175 1.83 5.17 9.10
N ILE A 176 1.18 6.34 9.01
CA ILE A 176 1.85 7.63 8.80
C ILE A 176 2.71 7.99 10.01
N ALA A 177 2.19 7.83 11.23
CA ALA A 177 2.95 8.08 12.46
C ALA A 177 4.20 7.19 12.55
N GLN A 178 4.10 5.93 12.09
CA GLN A 178 5.24 5.00 12.06
C GLN A 178 6.38 5.52 11.19
N ILE A 179 6.09 6.14 10.03
CA ILE A 179 7.09 6.72 9.14
C ILE A 179 7.92 7.77 9.89
N GLY A 180 7.26 8.65 10.63
CA GLY A 180 7.89 9.77 11.34
C GLY A 180 8.45 9.45 12.72
N ARG A 181 8.37 8.20 13.20
CA ARG A 181 8.70 7.84 14.58
C ARG A 181 10.17 8.05 14.95
N ALA A 182 11.08 7.80 14.04
CA ALA A 182 12.51 7.77 14.32
C ALA A 182 13.38 8.57 13.33
N HIS A 183 12.80 9.28 12.39
CA HIS A 183 13.56 10.18 11.54
C HIS A 183 13.93 11.45 12.32
N VAL A 184 15.16 11.88 12.19
CA VAL A 184 15.71 13.11 12.80
C VAL A 184 16.13 14.05 11.70
#